data_2dca79ba339a776b5a8bffe6cfa60315
#
_entry.id   2dca79ba339a776b5a8bffe6cfa60315
#
_cell.length_a   1.000
_cell.length_b   1.000
_cell.length_c   1.000
_cell.angle_alpha   90.00
_cell.angle_beta   90.00
_cell.angle_gamma   90.00
#
_symmetry.space_group_name_H-M   'P 1'
#
loop_
_entity.id
_entity.type
_entity.pdbx_description
1 polymer ?
#
loop_
_entity_poly.entity_id
_entity_poly.type
_entity_poly.pdbx_seq_one_letter_code
_entity_poly.pdbx_strand_id
1 'polypeptide(L)'
;MLNVEQRKNYFTLGLAISFFVVLALMVRWGGIPDVSDSKFWLGVAVLGSTLAVFGGLCWWLFFSPLPASAKNHSAQLSEGSYIMLLAALFAGLLTIIGVFWDETWHRIYGFAEVLNDFLWAPHKLLYVSLSALTIVAGMSLYQAIRADRSDVRLGFRSHPYIGMFGLVAAYLMFSLPSDQVWHLIYGLDITAWSLPHILLLISFGFVMIMLSAVFLSGERSSPLNLNNVFAGFAMGIGGVMLLVLVTDYDSAAAPVTQVSAKVVQTLAERPQWTYPVTMVTLGVLLATIGVRLSRRFGVVTIAALTIILFRSFMVTFFNASKEMGVVSHALIVIPMLIIDAWQLLWRKKDEQPTARFRITGVLVACVSFLIVGIPVINGWLATYHINAESIVGAILVGVIMSVWASAIGELFGGWLASLNSGRLPTVSPSLLVRQFAVSAVIAVVIFLVVFFTAPPPKV
;
A
#
# COMPACT_ATOMS: atom_id res chain seq x y z
N MET A 1 21.40 -0.27 33.92
CA MET A 1 21.14 0.49 32.68
C MET A 1 20.98 -0.49 31.52
N LEU A 2 19.94 -0.34 30.69
CA LEU A 2 19.76 -1.17 29.49
C LEU A 2 20.89 -0.90 28.51
N ASN A 3 21.44 -1.96 27.88
CA ASN A 3 22.41 -1.80 26.83
C ASN A 3 21.74 -1.29 25.53
N VAL A 4 22.54 -0.86 24.55
CA VAL A 4 22.04 -0.26 23.30
C VAL A 4 21.10 -1.21 22.55
N GLU A 5 21.40 -2.51 22.55
CA GLU A 5 20.63 -3.54 21.88
C GLU A 5 19.28 -3.78 22.57
N GLN A 6 19.28 -3.82 23.91
CA GLN A 6 18.04 -3.92 24.69
C GLN A 6 17.12 -2.71 24.46
N ARG A 7 17.67 -1.48 24.43
CA ARG A 7 16.88 -0.27 24.12
C ARG A 7 16.27 -0.34 22.74
N LYS A 8 17.01 -0.86 21.74
CA LYS A 8 16.54 -1.04 20.38
C LYS A 8 15.38 -2.05 20.30
N ASN A 9 15.51 -3.16 21.03
CA ASN A 9 14.48 -4.19 21.08
C ASN A 9 13.21 -3.70 21.77
N TYR A 10 13.32 -2.97 22.92
CA TYR A 10 12.15 -2.39 23.56
C TYR A 10 11.48 -1.30 22.72
N PHE A 11 12.25 -0.49 22.01
CA PHE A 11 11.71 0.50 21.09
C PHE A 11 10.93 -0.17 19.93
N THR A 12 11.51 -1.21 19.33
CA THR A 12 10.85 -1.99 18.26
C THR A 12 9.59 -2.66 18.77
N LEU A 13 9.61 -3.26 19.95
CA LEU A 13 8.43 -3.85 20.57
C LEU A 13 7.35 -2.79 20.86
N GLY A 14 7.74 -1.63 21.38
CA GLY A 14 6.83 -0.52 21.61
C GLY A 14 6.16 -0.04 20.32
N LEU A 15 6.91 0.06 19.23
CA LEU A 15 6.36 0.41 17.91
C LEU A 15 5.40 -0.66 17.40
N ALA A 16 5.71 -1.94 17.55
CA ALA A 16 4.83 -3.02 17.14
C ALA A 16 3.52 -3.01 17.94
N ILE A 17 3.59 -2.86 19.25
CA ILE A 17 2.39 -2.74 20.11
C ILE A 17 1.56 -1.53 19.70
N SER A 18 2.21 -0.37 19.48
CA SER A 18 1.53 0.85 19.03
C SER A 18 0.82 0.65 17.70
N PHE A 19 1.42 -0.09 16.77
CA PHE A 19 0.80 -0.43 15.48
C PHE A 19 -0.50 -1.21 15.68
N PHE A 20 -0.47 -2.27 16.50
CA PHE A 20 -1.68 -3.06 16.75
C PHE A 20 -2.76 -2.28 17.50
N VAL A 21 -2.39 -1.42 18.44
CA VAL A 21 -3.34 -0.53 19.13
C VAL A 21 -3.99 0.43 18.15
N VAL A 22 -3.21 1.08 17.29
CA VAL A 22 -3.73 2.00 16.27
C VAL A 22 -4.63 1.25 15.29
N LEU A 23 -4.20 0.09 14.82
CA LEU A 23 -4.99 -0.74 13.93
C LEU A 23 -6.32 -1.14 14.58
N ALA A 24 -6.31 -1.57 15.85
CA ALA A 24 -7.52 -1.93 16.59
C ALA A 24 -8.47 -0.73 16.75
N LEU A 25 -7.94 0.47 17.04
CA LEU A 25 -8.74 1.69 17.13
C LEU A 25 -9.35 2.05 15.78
N MET A 26 -8.58 1.97 14.70
CA MET A 26 -9.06 2.27 13.35
C MET A 26 -10.12 1.27 12.92
N VAL A 27 -9.90 0.00 13.18
CA VAL A 27 -10.90 -1.06 12.98
C VAL A 27 -12.16 -0.77 13.81
N ARG A 28 -12.04 -0.37 15.08
CA ARG A 28 -13.17 0.00 15.93
C ARG A 28 -14.00 1.14 15.34
N TRP A 29 -13.37 2.13 14.76
CA TRP A 29 -14.05 3.26 14.12
C TRP A 29 -14.47 2.99 12.67
N GLY A 30 -14.00 1.91 12.07
CA GLY A 30 -14.35 1.47 10.72
C GLY A 30 -15.72 0.83 10.57
N GLY A 31 -16.43 0.58 11.68
CA GLY A 31 -17.76 -0.01 11.63
C GLY A 31 -17.75 -1.53 11.59
N ILE A 32 -16.86 -2.18 12.33
CA ILE A 32 -16.75 -3.63 12.42
C ILE A 32 -18.00 -4.28 13.01
N PRO A 33 -18.17 -5.60 12.70
CA PRO A 33 -19.11 -6.47 13.40
C PRO A 33 -18.94 -6.36 14.91
N ASP A 34 -20.02 -6.62 15.62
CA ASP A 34 -20.04 -6.56 17.07
C ASP A 34 -18.92 -7.40 17.67
N VAL A 35 -17.98 -6.75 18.35
CA VAL A 35 -16.86 -7.45 19.03
C VAL A 35 -17.32 -8.39 20.15
N SER A 36 -18.60 -8.32 20.55
CA SER A 36 -19.22 -9.30 21.46
C SER A 36 -19.61 -10.60 20.75
N ASP A 37 -19.66 -10.63 19.41
CA ASP A 37 -19.95 -11.84 18.65
C ASP A 37 -18.73 -12.79 18.65
N SER A 38 -18.95 -14.01 19.11
CA SER A 38 -17.91 -15.06 19.09
C SER A 38 -17.36 -15.35 17.70
N LYS A 39 -18.15 -15.17 16.64
CA LYS A 39 -17.75 -15.34 15.25
C LYS A 39 -16.68 -14.31 14.86
N PHE A 40 -16.76 -13.07 15.37
CA PHE A 40 -15.72 -12.06 15.15
C PHE A 40 -14.35 -12.57 15.61
N TRP A 41 -14.28 -13.10 16.84
CA TRP A 41 -13.04 -13.63 17.38
C TRP A 41 -12.54 -14.88 16.66
N LEU A 42 -13.44 -15.71 16.15
CA LEU A 42 -13.08 -16.82 15.27
C LEU A 42 -12.41 -16.29 13.99
N GLY A 43 -12.97 -15.28 13.34
CA GLY A 43 -12.39 -14.64 12.17
C GLY A 43 -11.00 -14.05 12.48
N VAL A 44 -10.86 -13.32 13.59
CA VAL A 44 -9.57 -12.78 14.05
C VAL A 44 -8.56 -13.91 14.29
N ALA A 45 -8.97 -15.01 14.93
CA ALA A 45 -8.07 -16.14 15.18
C ALA A 45 -7.61 -16.82 13.89
N VAL A 46 -8.51 -17.04 12.94
CA VAL A 46 -8.17 -17.64 11.64
C VAL A 46 -7.21 -16.73 10.85
N LEU A 47 -7.58 -15.47 10.66
CA LEU A 47 -6.74 -14.53 9.91
C LEU A 47 -5.41 -14.24 10.61
N GLY A 48 -5.43 -14.11 11.94
CA GLY A 48 -4.22 -13.96 12.74
C GLY A 48 -3.29 -15.19 12.64
N SER A 49 -3.86 -16.39 12.60
CA SER A 49 -3.09 -17.62 12.41
C SER A 49 -2.44 -17.68 11.03
N THR A 50 -3.14 -17.30 9.96
CA THR A 50 -2.55 -17.25 8.62
C THR A 50 -1.41 -16.24 8.55
N LEU A 51 -1.60 -15.07 9.17
CA LEU A 51 -0.56 -14.04 9.24
C LEU A 51 0.65 -14.50 10.05
N ALA A 52 0.43 -15.23 11.16
CA ALA A 52 1.50 -15.80 11.98
C ALA A 52 2.29 -16.87 11.20
N VAL A 53 1.61 -17.75 10.47
CA VAL A 53 2.25 -18.76 9.62
C VAL A 53 3.07 -18.08 8.52
N PHE A 54 2.50 -17.09 7.85
CA PHE A 54 3.19 -16.31 6.81
C PHE A 54 4.41 -15.58 7.38
N GLY A 55 4.26 -14.90 8.52
CA GLY A 55 5.35 -14.22 9.22
C GLY A 55 6.45 -15.20 9.66
N GLY A 56 6.07 -16.38 10.17
CA GLY A 56 7.00 -17.45 10.52
C GLY A 56 7.78 -17.97 9.30
N LEU A 57 7.11 -18.14 8.16
CA LEU A 57 7.73 -18.53 6.90
C LEU A 57 8.72 -17.45 6.41
N CYS A 58 8.33 -16.18 6.43
CA CYS A 58 9.20 -15.07 6.11
C CYS A 58 10.42 -15.03 7.04
N TRP A 59 10.19 -15.18 8.34
CA TRP A 59 11.29 -15.22 9.30
C TRP A 59 12.24 -16.38 9.02
N TRP A 60 11.73 -17.58 8.78
CA TRP A 60 12.55 -18.75 8.45
C TRP A 60 13.36 -18.55 7.18
N LEU A 61 12.76 -18.02 6.12
CA LEU A 61 13.44 -17.84 4.84
C LEU A 61 14.53 -16.75 4.90
N PHE A 62 14.25 -15.61 5.57
CA PHE A 62 15.12 -14.45 5.49
C PHE A 62 16.02 -14.23 6.72
N PHE A 63 15.64 -14.73 7.91
CA PHE A 63 16.32 -14.39 9.15
C PHE A 63 16.89 -15.59 9.90
N SER A 64 16.42 -16.83 9.65
CA SER A 64 16.95 -17.99 10.36
C SER A 64 18.45 -18.21 10.10
N PRO A 65 19.22 -18.75 11.06
CA PRO A 65 20.64 -19.01 10.86
C PRO A 65 20.87 -19.93 9.65
N LEU A 66 21.84 -19.57 8.80
CA LEU A 66 22.30 -20.41 7.70
C LEU A 66 23.43 -21.33 8.16
N PRO A 67 23.64 -22.49 7.50
CA PRO A 67 24.83 -23.31 7.72
C PRO A 67 26.11 -22.50 7.52
N ALA A 68 27.13 -22.76 8.34
CA ALA A 68 28.41 -22.04 8.29
C ALA A 68 29.13 -22.14 6.92
N SER A 69 28.81 -23.18 6.15
CA SER A 69 29.32 -23.42 4.77
C SER A 69 28.59 -22.61 3.71
N ALA A 70 27.48 -21.92 4.07
CA ALA A 70 26.65 -21.21 3.12
C ALA A 70 27.36 -19.94 2.62
N LYS A 71 27.62 -19.87 1.32
CA LYS A 71 28.13 -18.65 0.68
C LYS A 71 26.94 -17.88 0.09
N ASN A 72 26.70 -16.67 0.60
CA ASN A 72 25.74 -15.76 -0.03
C ASN A 72 26.25 -15.34 -1.41
N HIS A 73 25.60 -15.81 -2.45
CA HIS A 73 25.84 -15.37 -3.81
C HIS A 73 24.72 -14.40 -4.19
N SER A 74 25.05 -13.16 -4.49
CA SER A 74 24.10 -12.27 -5.15
C SER A 74 24.04 -12.69 -6.62
N ALA A 75 22.97 -13.34 -7.03
CA ALA A 75 22.80 -13.72 -8.41
C ALA A 75 22.23 -12.54 -9.23
N GLN A 76 22.68 -12.41 -10.48
CA GLN A 76 22.14 -11.42 -11.40
C GLN A 76 20.82 -11.93 -11.98
N LEU A 77 19.79 -11.07 -11.96
CA LEU A 77 18.51 -11.38 -12.59
C LEU A 77 18.66 -11.40 -14.12
N SER A 78 17.89 -12.26 -14.79
CA SER A 78 17.89 -12.33 -16.25
C SER A 78 17.19 -11.13 -16.88
N GLU A 79 17.49 -10.83 -18.14
CA GLU A 79 16.79 -9.77 -18.90
C GLU A 79 15.26 -10.02 -18.97
N GLY A 80 14.84 -11.29 -19.04
CA GLY A 80 13.43 -11.68 -19.00
C GLY A 80 12.71 -11.29 -17.71
N SER A 81 13.43 -11.01 -16.62
CA SER A 81 12.83 -10.54 -15.37
C SER A 81 12.19 -9.16 -15.53
N TYR A 82 12.67 -8.30 -16.44
CA TYR A 82 12.03 -7.00 -16.68
C TYR A 82 10.61 -7.11 -17.25
N ILE A 83 10.38 -8.05 -18.18
CA ILE A 83 9.03 -8.28 -18.72
C ILE A 83 8.09 -8.67 -17.59
N MET A 84 8.53 -9.56 -16.70
CA MET A 84 7.74 -9.97 -15.54
C MET A 84 7.43 -8.82 -14.60
N LEU A 85 8.42 -7.97 -14.29
CA LEU A 85 8.26 -6.82 -13.41
C LEU A 85 7.32 -5.78 -14.01
N LEU A 86 7.41 -5.53 -15.31
CA LEU A 86 6.49 -4.64 -16.01
C LEU A 86 5.07 -5.23 -16.09
N ALA A 87 4.96 -6.54 -16.32
CA ALA A 87 3.66 -7.22 -16.26
C ALA A 87 3.02 -7.09 -14.86
N ALA A 88 3.81 -7.26 -13.79
CA ALA A 88 3.35 -7.03 -12.42
C ALA A 88 2.93 -5.58 -12.17
N LEU A 89 3.68 -4.61 -12.70
CA LEU A 89 3.37 -3.19 -12.58
C LEU A 89 2.01 -2.86 -13.22
N PHE A 90 1.79 -3.32 -14.44
CA PHE A 90 0.52 -3.10 -15.14
C PHE A 90 -0.63 -3.92 -14.59
N ALA A 91 -0.37 -5.14 -14.11
CA ALA A 91 -1.36 -5.91 -13.37
C ALA A 91 -1.79 -5.17 -12.09
N GLY A 92 -0.83 -4.61 -11.35
CA GLY A 92 -1.12 -3.76 -10.20
C GLY A 92 -1.96 -2.53 -10.55
N LEU A 93 -1.65 -1.86 -11.66
CA LEU A 93 -2.43 -0.73 -12.16
C LEU A 93 -3.88 -1.14 -12.49
N LEU A 94 -4.06 -2.24 -13.21
CA LEU A 94 -5.40 -2.76 -13.55
C LEU A 94 -6.17 -3.19 -12.30
N THR A 95 -5.50 -3.77 -11.31
CA THR A 95 -6.13 -4.13 -10.03
C THR A 95 -6.71 -2.91 -9.35
N ILE A 96 -5.95 -1.81 -9.25
CA ILE A 96 -6.44 -0.56 -8.65
C ILE A 96 -7.59 0.03 -9.43
N ILE A 97 -7.52 0.03 -10.77
CA ILE A 97 -8.63 0.47 -11.62
C ILE A 97 -9.88 -0.37 -11.32
N GLY A 98 -9.73 -1.69 -11.23
CA GLY A 98 -10.81 -2.60 -10.89
C GLY A 98 -11.43 -2.30 -9.52
N VAL A 99 -10.62 -2.12 -8.48
CA VAL A 99 -11.07 -1.81 -7.11
C VAL A 99 -11.90 -0.52 -7.08
N PHE A 100 -11.37 0.58 -7.67
CA PHE A 100 -12.10 1.85 -7.65
C PHE A 100 -13.33 1.85 -8.56
N TRP A 101 -13.30 1.09 -9.66
CA TRP A 101 -14.47 0.90 -10.51
C TRP A 101 -15.56 0.13 -9.77
N ASP A 102 -15.16 -0.93 -9.07
CA ASP A 102 -16.03 -1.74 -8.24
C ASP A 102 -16.68 -0.91 -7.13
N GLU A 103 -15.88 -0.19 -6.37
CA GLU A 103 -16.37 0.70 -5.31
C GLU A 103 -17.31 1.78 -5.85
N THR A 104 -17.01 2.38 -7.01
CA THR A 104 -17.84 3.39 -7.64
C THR A 104 -19.20 2.81 -8.04
N TRP A 105 -19.23 1.61 -8.62
CA TRP A 105 -20.46 0.97 -9.04
C TRP A 105 -21.32 0.53 -7.87
N HIS A 106 -20.71 0.01 -6.79
CA HIS A 106 -21.43 -0.28 -5.56
C HIS A 106 -22.15 0.96 -5.00
N ARG A 107 -21.55 2.13 -5.10
CA ARG A 107 -22.18 3.38 -4.66
C ARG A 107 -23.28 3.89 -5.56
N ILE A 108 -23.14 3.70 -6.88
CA ILE A 108 -24.12 4.16 -7.86
C ILE A 108 -25.33 3.23 -7.92
N TYR A 109 -25.11 1.92 -7.93
CA TYR A 109 -26.14 0.92 -8.17
C TYR A 109 -26.63 0.17 -6.92
N GLY A 110 -26.01 0.42 -5.78
CA GLY A 110 -26.32 -0.24 -4.51
C GLY A 110 -25.64 -1.61 -4.37
N PHE A 111 -25.59 -2.07 -3.12
CA PHE A 111 -24.90 -3.32 -2.77
C PHE A 111 -25.73 -4.56 -3.06
N ALA A 112 -27.07 -4.48 -2.93
CA ALA A 112 -27.93 -5.66 -2.98
C ALA A 112 -28.03 -6.32 -4.36
N GLU A 113 -27.98 -5.54 -5.44
CA GLU A 113 -28.13 -6.06 -6.80
C GLU A 113 -26.85 -6.63 -7.38
N VAL A 114 -25.72 -6.17 -6.87
CA VAL A 114 -24.37 -6.52 -7.33
C VAL A 114 -23.89 -7.85 -6.78
N LEU A 115 -24.39 -8.24 -5.60
CA LEU A 115 -24.00 -9.47 -4.92
C LEU A 115 -24.31 -10.75 -5.67
N ASN A 116 -25.32 -10.74 -6.53
CA ASN A 116 -25.70 -11.90 -7.29
C ASN A 116 -24.91 -12.07 -8.59
N ASP A 117 -24.09 -11.08 -8.97
CA ASP A 117 -23.27 -11.15 -10.18
C ASP A 117 -21.77 -11.14 -9.82
N PHE A 118 -21.26 -12.30 -9.44
CA PHE A 118 -19.84 -12.53 -9.19
C PHE A 118 -18.95 -12.18 -10.40
N LEU A 119 -19.50 -12.13 -11.61
CA LEU A 119 -18.78 -11.85 -12.85
C LEU A 119 -19.10 -10.46 -13.43
N TRP A 120 -19.55 -9.52 -12.63
CA TRP A 120 -19.71 -8.18 -13.15
C TRP A 120 -18.37 -7.52 -13.55
N ALA A 121 -18.43 -6.46 -14.32
CA ALA A 121 -17.27 -5.96 -15.05
C ALA A 121 -16.05 -5.62 -14.19
N PRO A 122 -16.16 -4.87 -13.07
CA PRO A 122 -15.03 -4.58 -12.22
C PRO A 122 -14.37 -5.85 -11.69
N HIS A 123 -15.16 -6.85 -11.26
CA HIS A 123 -14.63 -8.12 -10.78
C HIS A 123 -13.88 -8.89 -11.87
N LYS A 124 -14.35 -8.88 -13.12
CA LYS A 124 -13.61 -9.50 -14.25
C LYS A 124 -12.24 -8.86 -14.40
N LEU A 125 -12.15 -7.53 -14.30
CA LEU A 125 -10.87 -6.83 -14.36
C LEU A 125 -9.96 -7.21 -13.19
N LEU A 126 -10.51 -7.28 -11.96
CA LEU A 126 -9.79 -7.73 -10.78
C LEU A 126 -9.27 -9.16 -10.94
N TYR A 127 -10.11 -10.11 -11.40
CA TYR A 127 -9.68 -11.50 -11.56
C TYR A 127 -8.58 -11.66 -12.61
N VAL A 128 -8.69 -10.98 -13.74
CA VAL A 128 -7.66 -11.03 -14.79
C VAL A 128 -6.35 -10.42 -14.28
N SER A 129 -6.40 -9.26 -13.65
CA SER A 129 -5.21 -8.57 -13.16
C SER A 129 -4.53 -9.32 -12.00
N LEU A 130 -5.32 -9.83 -11.05
CA LEU A 130 -4.81 -10.62 -9.93
C LEU A 130 -4.28 -11.98 -10.39
N SER A 131 -4.89 -12.61 -11.40
CA SER A 131 -4.36 -13.82 -12.02
C SER A 131 -3.01 -13.57 -12.67
N ALA A 132 -2.85 -12.46 -13.39
CA ALA A 132 -1.56 -12.07 -13.96
C ALA A 132 -0.51 -11.85 -12.86
N LEU A 133 -0.89 -11.16 -11.77
CA LEU A 133 0.00 -10.94 -10.62
C LEU A 133 0.39 -12.27 -9.95
N THR A 134 -0.55 -13.23 -9.86
CA THR A 134 -0.30 -14.58 -9.32
C THR A 134 0.71 -15.35 -10.17
N ILE A 135 0.58 -15.29 -11.50
CA ILE A 135 1.53 -15.93 -12.42
C ILE A 135 2.94 -15.35 -12.19
N VAL A 136 3.05 -14.02 -12.14
CA VAL A 136 4.34 -13.36 -11.88
C VAL A 136 4.89 -13.72 -10.50
N ALA A 137 4.02 -13.79 -9.47
CA ALA A 137 4.43 -14.24 -8.14
C ALA A 137 4.97 -15.68 -8.15
N GLY A 138 4.27 -16.60 -8.81
CA GLY A 138 4.69 -17.98 -8.97
C GLY A 138 6.05 -18.11 -9.68
N MET A 139 6.25 -17.34 -10.76
CA MET A 139 7.53 -17.26 -11.46
C MET A 139 8.64 -16.70 -10.56
N SER A 140 8.33 -15.70 -9.75
CA SER A 140 9.27 -15.09 -8.80
C SER A 140 9.68 -16.07 -7.70
N LEU A 141 8.73 -16.80 -7.12
CA LEU A 141 9.00 -17.86 -6.15
C LEU A 141 9.84 -18.98 -6.78
N TYR A 142 9.50 -19.40 -7.99
CA TYR A 142 10.25 -20.40 -8.72
C TYR A 142 11.70 -19.98 -8.97
N GLN A 143 11.93 -18.72 -9.35
CA GLN A 143 13.28 -18.18 -9.52
C GLN A 143 14.04 -18.17 -8.19
N ALA A 144 13.42 -17.71 -7.09
CA ALA A 144 14.03 -17.70 -5.78
C ALA A 144 14.39 -19.11 -5.28
N ILE A 145 13.50 -20.10 -5.48
CA ILE A 145 13.74 -21.49 -5.09
C ILE A 145 14.86 -22.10 -5.93
N ARG A 146 14.92 -21.81 -7.23
CA ARG A 146 15.94 -22.36 -8.13
C ARG A 146 17.30 -21.69 -8.03
N ALA A 147 17.38 -20.50 -7.48
CA ALA A 147 18.64 -19.75 -7.35
C ALA A 147 19.70 -20.53 -6.52
N ASP A 148 19.24 -21.33 -5.55
CA ASP A 148 20.09 -22.29 -4.85
C ASP A 148 19.28 -23.56 -4.56
N ARG A 149 19.74 -24.68 -5.11
CA ARG A 149 19.10 -26.01 -4.96
C ARG A 149 19.49 -26.72 -3.67
N SER A 150 20.56 -26.28 -3.01
CA SER A 150 21.07 -26.92 -1.79
C SER A 150 20.28 -26.46 -0.55
N ASP A 151 19.85 -25.20 -0.52
CA ASP A 151 19.05 -24.63 0.56
C ASP A 151 18.14 -23.52 0.00
N VAL A 152 16.84 -23.72 0.10
CA VAL A 152 15.85 -22.76 -0.37
C VAL A 152 16.04 -21.36 0.26
N ARG A 153 16.51 -21.29 1.49
CA ARG A 153 16.80 -20.03 2.19
C ARG A 153 17.91 -19.24 1.50
N LEU A 154 18.93 -19.94 0.99
CA LEU A 154 20.00 -19.31 0.20
C LEU A 154 19.44 -18.73 -1.10
N GLY A 155 18.57 -19.46 -1.78
CA GLY A 155 17.92 -18.99 -2.98
C GLY A 155 17.11 -17.71 -2.74
N PHE A 156 16.29 -17.68 -1.69
CA PHE A 156 15.54 -16.46 -1.30
C PHE A 156 16.44 -15.29 -0.89
N ARG A 157 17.55 -15.55 -0.23
CA ARG A 157 18.50 -14.50 0.19
C ARG A 157 19.44 -14.04 -0.92
N SER A 158 19.60 -14.80 -1.99
CA SER A 158 20.33 -14.35 -3.18
C SER A 158 19.50 -13.38 -4.05
N HIS A 159 18.15 -13.49 -3.98
CA HIS A 159 17.21 -12.59 -4.64
C HIS A 159 16.11 -12.10 -3.68
N PRO A 160 16.46 -11.39 -2.60
CA PRO A 160 15.51 -11.14 -1.51
C PRO A 160 14.29 -10.34 -1.92
N TYR A 161 14.41 -9.36 -2.81
CA TYR A 161 13.25 -8.58 -3.26
C TYR A 161 12.29 -9.40 -4.11
N ILE A 162 12.81 -10.23 -5.03
CA ILE A 162 12.01 -11.12 -5.87
C ILE A 162 11.32 -12.19 -5.01
N GLY A 163 12.06 -12.79 -4.08
CA GLY A 163 11.50 -13.76 -3.15
C GLY A 163 10.41 -13.18 -2.26
N MET A 164 10.65 -11.99 -1.71
CA MET A 164 9.68 -11.30 -0.88
C MET A 164 8.45 -10.86 -1.68
N PHE A 165 8.65 -10.30 -2.90
CA PHE A 165 7.57 -9.99 -3.81
C PHE A 165 6.67 -11.19 -4.05
N GLY A 166 7.27 -12.35 -4.41
CA GLY A 166 6.53 -13.58 -4.64
C GLY A 166 5.74 -14.06 -3.41
N LEU A 167 6.35 -14.01 -2.22
CA LEU A 167 5.69 -14.41 -0.98
C LEU A 167 4.52 -13.50 -0.61
N VAL A 168 4.72 -12.18 -0.67
CA VAL A 168 3.65 -11.23 -0.32
C VAL A 168 2.51 -11.30 -1.32
N ALA A 169 2.82 -11.46 -2.63
CA ALA A 169 1.79 -11.65 -3.64
C ALA A 169 1.04 -12.99 -3.48
N ALA A 170 1.73 -14.06 -3.07
CA ALA A 170 1.06 -15.32 -2.72
C ALA A 170 0.14 -15.16 -1.50
N TYR A 171 0.55 -14.40 -0.48
CA TYR A 171 -0.31 -14.08 0.66
C TYR A 171 -1.52 -13.22 0.26
N LEU A 172 -1.32 -12.24 -0.61
CA LEU A 172 -2.41 -11.43 -1.18
C LEU A 172 -3.45 -12.33 -1.85
N MET A 173 -3.03 -13.29 -2.67
CA MET A 173 -3.93 -14.24 -3.32
C MET A 173 -4.66 -15.16 -2.35
N PHE A 174 -4.00 -15.54 -1.27
CA PHE A 174 -4.62 -16.32 -0.19
C PHE A 174 -5.67 -15.50 0.57
N SER A 175 -5.47 -14.19 0.73
CA SER A 175 -6.40 -13.32 1.45
C SER A 175 -7.69 -13.02 0.69
N LEU A 176 -7.73 -13.18 -0.65
CA LEU A 176 -8.95 -12.98 -1.44
C LEU A 176 -10.13 -13.89 -1.03
N PRO A 177 -9.96 -15.23 -0.91
CA PRO A 177 -11.05 -16.08 -0.44
C PRO A 177 -11.51 -15.76 0.98
N SER A 178 -10.64 -15.17 1.81
CA SER A 178 -11.00 -14.80 3.18
C SER A 178 -12.06 -13.72 3.24
N ASP A 179 -12.06 -12.83 2.26
CA ASP A 179 -13.07 -11.78 2.11
C ASP A 179 -14.44 -12.37 1.80
N GLN A 180 -14.51 -13.30 0.83
CA GLN A 180 -15.76 -14.00 0.52
C GLN A 180 -16.29 -14.80 1.72
N VAL A 181 -15.42 -15.48 2.47
CA VAL A 181 -15.81 -16.22 3.68
C VAL A 181 -16.33 -15.26 4.75
N TRP A 182 -15.70 -14.09 4.89
CA TRP A 182 -16.14 -13.05 5.82
C TRP A 182 -17.55 -12.58 5.49
N HIS A 183 -17.83 -12.26 4.22
CA HIS A 183 -19.18 -11.87 3.76
C HIS A 183 -20.23 -12.95 4.00
N LEU A 184 -19.88 -14.23 3.84
CA LEU A 184 -20.79 -15.34 4.14
C LEU A 184 -21.14 -15.46 5.63
N ILE A 185 -20.23 -15.05 6.52
CA ILE A 185 -20.42 -15.17 7.98
C ILE A 185 -21.09 -13.92 8.56
N TYR A 186 -20.67 -12.73 8.13
CA TYR A 186 -21.05 -11.45 8.75
C TYR A 186 -21.94 -10.58 7.88
N GLY A 187 -22.19 -10.99 6.64
CA GLY A 187 -22.86 -10.16 5.65
C GLY A 187 -21.88 -9.17 5.00
N LEU A 188 -22.44 -8.23 4.25
CA LEU A 188 -21.64 -7.28 3.48
C LEU A 188 -20.96 -6.26 4.37
N ASP A 189 -19.72 -5.98 4.02
CA ASP A 189 -18.98 -4.86 4.55
C ASP A 189 -19.41 -3.57 3.85
N ILE A 190 -19.65 -2.57 4.65
CA ILE A 190 -20.00 -1.23 4.15
C ILE A 190 -18.76 -0.40 3.94
N THR A 191 -17.63 -0.83 4.53
CA THR A 191 -16.37 -0.11 4.51
C THR A 191 -15.21 -1.07 4.26
N ALA A 192 -14.10 -0.57 3.71
CA ALA A 192 -12.87 -1.34 3.56
C ALA A 192 -12.15 -1.62 4.90
N TRP A 193 -12.81 -1.39 6.03
CA TRP A 193 -12.24 -1.61 7.37
C TRP A 193 -12.54 -2.98 7.95
N SER A 194 -13.08 -3.91 7.18
CA SER A 194 -13.11 -5.30 7.60
C SER A 194 -11.71 -5.90 7.65
N LEU A 195 -11.51 -6.91 8.47
CA LEU A 195 -10.20 -7.56 8.60
C LEU A 195 -9.65 -8.08 7.26
N PRO A 196 -10.43 -8.80 6.44
CA PRO A 196 -9.92 -9.26 5.14
C PRO A 196 -9.58 -8.11 4.19
N HIS A 197 -10.41 -7.07 4.10
CA HIS A 197 -10.09 -5.90 3.28
C HIS A 197 -8.80 -5.21 3.71
N ILE A 198 -8.60 -5.00 5.02
CA ILE A 198 -7.35 -4.45 5.55
C ILE A 198 -6.15 -5.30 5.13
N LEU A 199 -6.26 -6.64 5.24
CA LEU A 199 -5.19 -7.54 4.81
C LEU A 199 -4.92 -7.48 3.31
N LEU A 200 -5.97 -7.42 2.49
CA LEU A 200 -5.87 -7.24 1.03
C LEU A 200 -5.17 -5.94 0.67
N LEU A 201 -5.62 -4.83 1.24
CA LEU A 201 -5.09 -3.49 0.94
C LEU A 201 -3.62 -3.36 1.38
N ILE A 202 -3.29 -3.83 2.58
CA ILE A 202 -1.92 -3.80 3.10
C ILE A 202 -1.03 -4.73 2.27
N SER A 203 -1.48 -5.96 1.99
CA SER A 203 -0.68 -6.92 1.21
C SER A 203 -0.42 -6.41 -0.20
N PHE A 204 -1.42 -5.83 -0.87
CA PHE A 204 -1.22 -5.22 -2.18
C PHE A 204 -0.26 -4.02 -2.12
N GLY A 205 -0.41 -3.14 -1.12
CA GLY A 205 0.52 -2.04 -0.89
C GLY A 205 1.96 -2.55 -0.74
N PHE A 206 2.17 -3.62 0.02
CA PHE A 206 3.48 -4.26 0.17
C PHE A 206 4.00 -4.88 -1.12
N VAL A 207 3.16 -5.55 -1.91
CA VAL A 207 3.54 -6.08 -3.23
C VAL A 207 4.12 -4.96 -4.10
N MET A 208 3.47 -3.82 -4.14
CA MET A 208 3.92 -2.67 -4.94
C MET A 208 5.20 -2.02 -4.37
N ILE A 209 5.35 -1.96 -3.05
CA ILE A 209 6.60 -1.50 -2.41
C ILE A 209 7.76 -2.48 -2.72
N MET A 210 7.52 -3.79 -2.70
CA MET A 210 8.53 -4.76 -3.08
C MET A 210 8.90 -4.62 -4.55
N LEU A 211 7.94 -4.42 -5.43
CA LEU A 211 8.17 -4.16 -6.85
C LEU A 211 9.02 -2.89 -7.06
N SER A 212 8.71 -1.82 -6.31
CA SER A 212 9.53 -0.60 -6.27
C SER A 212 10.97 -0.90 -5.85
N ALA A 213 11.17 -1.71 -4.81
CA ALA A 213 12.49 -2.11 -4.33
C ALA A 213 13.29 -2.89 -5.39
N VAL A 214 12.62 -3.78 -6.14
CA VAL A 214 13.26 -4.51 -7.25
C VAL A 214 13.76 -3.52 -8.32
N PHE A 215 12.93 -2.58 -8.77
CA PHE A 215 13.36 -1.57 -9.75
C PHE A 215 14.52 -0.72 -9.23
N LEU A 216 14.52 -0.35 -7.95
CA LEU A 216 15.59 0.42 -7.33
C LEU A 216 16.91 -0.38 -7.15
N SER A 217 16.88 -1.70 -7.28
CA SER A 217 18.09 -2.54 -7.26
C SER A 217 18.90 -2.43 -8.56
N GLY A 218 18.35 -1.82 -9.60
CA GLY A 218 19.03 -1.57 -10.88
C GLY A 218 20.19 -0.59 -10.79
N GLU A 219 20.87 -0.40 -11.92
CA GLU A 219 22.06 0.44 -12.02
C GLU A 219 21.80 1.92 -11.63
N ARG A 220 22.74 2.50 -10.90
CA ARG A 220 22.58 3.81 -10.24
C ARG A 220 23.07 5.00 -11.07
N SER A 221 23.23 4.85 -12.37
CA SER A 221 24.00 5.78 -13.21
C SER A 221 23.36 7.15 -13.48
N SER A 222 22.05 7.31 -13.29
CA SER A 222 21.36 8.60 -13.55
C SER A 222 20.20 8.85 -12.59
N PRO A 223 19.95 10.10 -12.17
CA PRO A 223 18.78 10.43 -11.34
C PRO A 223 17.44 10.22 -12.07
N LEU A 224 17.40 10.37 -13.40
CA LEU A 224 16.22 10.11 -14.24
C LEU A 224 16.27 8.75 -14.96
N ASN A 225 16.83 7.76 -14.32
CA ASN A 225 16.80 6.39 -14.82
C ASN A 225 15.34 5.89 -14.85
N LEU A 226 14.94 5.21 -15.92
CA LEU A 226 13.60 4.60 -16.07
C LEU A 226 13.24 3.68 -14.89
N ASN A 227 14.21 3.02 -14.29
CA ASN A 227 13.98 2.21 -13.09
C ASN A 227 13.49 3.05 -11.89
N ASN A 228 13.97 4.29 -11.73
CA ASN A 228 13.47 5.19 -10.68
C ASN A 228 12.04 5.64 -10.98
N VAL A 229 11.70 5.84 -12.26
CA VAL A 229 10.33 6.17 -12.69
C VAL A 229 9.39 5.01 -12.40
N PHE A 230 9.76 3.78 -12.78
CA PHE A 230 8.96 2.59 -12.50
C PHE A 230 8.84 2.32 -11.00
N ALA A 231 9.90 2.54 -10.25
CA ALA A 231 9.87 2.42 -8.79
C ALA A 231 8.91 3.42 -8.15
N GLY A 232 8.98 4.70 -8.55
CA GLY A 232 8.06 5.72 -8.07
C GLY A 232 6.61 5.41 -8.48
N PHE A 233 6.41 4.95 -9.71
CA PHE A 233 5.10 4.55 -10.21
C PHE A 233 4.52 3.36 -9.42
N ALA A 234 5.30 2.30 -9.19
CA ALA A 234 4.89 1.16 -8.36
C ALA A 234 4.53 1.61 -6.93
N MET A 235 5.36 2.45 -6.32
CA MET A 235 5.11 2.99 -4.97
C MET A 235 3.84 3.84 -4.94
N GLY A 236 3.59 4.64 -5.98
CA GLY A 236 2.37 5.43 -6.11
C GLY A 236 1.12 4.55 -6.22
N ILE A 237 1.17 3.49 -7.02
CA ILE A 237 0.10 2.48 -7.11
C ILE A 237 -0.18 1.87 -5.73
N GLY A 238 0.86 1.44 -5.00
CA GLY A 238 0.71 0.93 -3.65
C GLY A 238 0.10 1.96 -2.69
N GLY A 239 0.52 3.23 -2.83
CA GLY A 239 -0.02 4.35 -2.07
C GLY A 239 -1.50 4.60 -2.33
N VAL A 240 -1.94 4.54 -3.60
CA VAL A 240 -3.36 4.66 -3.96
C VAL A 240 -4.20 3.58 -3.28
N MET A 241 -3.71 2.34 -3.26
CA MET A 241 -4.42 1.24 -2.58
C MET A 241 -4.55 1.48 -1.07
N LEU A 242 -3.48 1.91 -0.43
CA LEU A 242 -3.52 2.22 1.01
C LEU A 242 -4.44 3.41 1.32
N LEU A 243 -4.65 4.31 0.35
CA LEU A 243 -5.58 5.42 0.47
C LEU A 243 -7.05 4.99 0.43
N VAL A 244 -7.38 3.80 -0.05
CA VAL A 244 -8.76 3.25 0.05
C VAL A 244 -9.20 3.22 1.51
N LEU A 245 -8.30 2.92 2.44
CA LEU A 245 -8.58 2.99 3.87
C LEU A 245 -9.00 4.39 4.35
N VAL A 246 -8.51 5.46 3.70
CA VAL A 246 -8.87 6.85 4.01
C VAL A 246 -10.17 7.24 3.32
N THR A 247 -10.41 6.74 2.09
CA THR A 247 -11.61 7.03 1.32
C THR A 247 -12.88 6.63 2.05
N ASP A 248 -12.83 5.54 2.79
CA ASP A 248 -13.98 5.08 3.56
C ASP A 248 -14.37 6.01 4.71
N TYR A 249 -13.46 6.83 5.16
CA TYR A 249 -13.83 7.93 6.06
C TYR A 249 -14.67 8.98 5.34
N ASP A 250 -14.43 9.21 4.05
CA ASP A 250 -15.17 10.17 3.24
C ASP A 250 -16.56 9.65 2.90
N SER A 251 -16.73 8.35 2.73
CA SER A 251 -17.99 7.72 2.34
C SER A 251 -19.03 7.63 3.44
N ALA A 252 -18.64 7.82 4.69
CA ALA A 252 -19.59 7.92 5.79
C ALA A 252 -20.61 9.06 5.63
N ALA A 253 -20.37 9.97 4.68
CA ALA A 253 -21.27 11.07 4.33
C ALA A 253 -22.36 10.71 3.31
N ALA A 254 -22.21 9.60 2.58
CA ALA A 254 -23.21 9.19 1.61
C ALA A 254 -24.44 8.62 2.34
N PRO A 255 -25.68 9.00 1.96
CA PRO A 255 -26.89 8.39 2.49
C PRO A 255 -26.95 6.93 2.02
N VAL A 256 -26.36 6.03 2.78
CA VAL A 256 -26.40 4.61 2.47
C VAL A 256 -27.73 4.07 2.99
N THR A 257 -28.73 4.04 2.13
CA THR A 257 -30.09 3.58 2.46
C THR A 257 -30.20 2.12 2.87
N GLN A 258 -29.10 1.36 2.78
CA GLN A 258 -29.07 -0.09 3.01
C GLN A 258 -28.15 -0.50 4.18
N VAL A 259 -27.56 0.45 4.88
CA VAL A 259 -26.65 0.19 6.01
C VAL A 259 -27.42 0.06 7.31
N SER A 260 -27.00 -0.85 8.19
CA SER A 260 -27.60 -0.95 9.51
C SER A 260 -27.43 0.39 10.27
N ALA A 261 -28.47 0.83 10.98
CA ALA A 261 -28.42 2.06 11.77
C ALA A 261 -27.23 2.10 12.75
N LYS A 262 -26.79 0.94 13.25
CA LYS A 262 -25.63 0.80 14.15
C LYS A 262 -24.32 1.18 13.46
N VAL A 263 -24.14 0.82 12.18
CA VAL A 263 -22.93 1.19 11.43
C VAL A 263 -22.94 2.68 11.10
N VAL A 264 -24.07 3.21 10.66
CA VAL A 264 -24.23 4.66 10.42
C VAL A 264 -23.89 5.45 11.69
N GLN A 265 -24.38 5.01 12.85
CA GLN A 265 -24.06 5.63 14.13
C GLN A 265 -22.57 5.53 14.45
N THR A 266 -21.92 4.36 14.28
CA THR A 266 -20.48 4.18 14.52
C THR A 266 -19.66 5.09 13.63
N LEU A 267 -20.07 5.27 12.37
CA LEU A 267 -19.41 6.18 11.43
C LEU A 267 -19.60 7.65 11.83
N ALA A 268 -20.78 8.01 12.32
CA ALA A 268 -21.08 9.37 12.80
C ALA A 268 -20.34 9.72 14.11
N GLU A 269 -20.04 8.74 14.94
CA GLU A 269 -19.33 8.90 16.20
C GLU A 269 -17.78 8.99 16.03
N ARG A 270 -17.26 8.89 14.80
CA ARG A 270 -15.82 9.03 14.55
C ARG A 270 -15.32 10.41 14.93
N PRO A 271 -14.22 10.50 15.68
CA PRO A 271 -13.56 11.78 15.91
C PRO A 271 -13.13 12.41 14.58
N GLN A 272 -13.51 13.65 14.32
CA GLN A 272 -13.22 14.30 13.04
C GLN A 272 -11.73 14.47 12.76
N TRP A 273 -10.91 14.59 13.79
CA TRP A 273 -9.44 14.64 13.65
C TRP A 273 -8.85 13.37 12.99
N THR A 274 -9.56 12.25 12.96
CA THR A 274 -9.06 11.01 12.31
C THR A 274 -8.80 11.19 10.83
N TYR A 275 -9.57 12.02 10.13
CA TYR A 275 -9.38 12.30 8.71
C TYR A 275 -8.01 12.88 8.38
N PRO A 276 -7.65 14.07 8.85
CA PRO A 276 -6.35 14.65 8.54
C PRO A 276 -5.20 13.81 9.10
N VAL A 277 -5.39 13.18 10.25
CA VAL A 277 -4.36 12.34 10.87
C VAL A 277 -4.04 11.11 10.02
N THR A 278 -5.04 10.41 9.50
CA THR A 278 -4.80 9.22 8.67
C THR A 278 -4.07 9.60 7.38
N MET A 279 -4.46 10.68 6.74
CA MET A 279 -3.81 11.16 5.50
C MET A 279 -2.34 11.52 5.73
N VAL A 280 -2.07 12.35 6.73
CA VAL A 280 -0.69 12.77 6.99
C VAL A 280 0.19 11.58 7.42
N THR A 281 -0.36 10.66 8.21
CA THR A 281 0.35 9.45 8.66
C THR A 281 0.75 8.57 7.49
N LEU A 282 -0.18 8.29 6.56
CA LEU A 282 0.12 7.50 5.36
C LEU A 282 1.11 8.21 4.43
N GLY A 283 0.95 9.51 4.23
CA GLY A 283 1.88 10.29 3.40
C GLY A 283 3.31 10.28 3.96
N VAL A 284 3.45 10.47 5.26
CA VAL A 284 4.75 10.41 5.96
C VAL A 284 5.34 9.00 5.90
N LEU A 285 4.53 7.97 6.12
CA LEU A 285 4.98 6.56 6.06
C LEU A 285 5.54 6.23 4.68
N LEU A 286 4.75 6.46 3.62
CA LEU A 286 5.15 6.18 2.25
C LEU A 286 6.37 6.98 1.83
N ALA A 287 6.39 8.29 2.15
CA ALA A 287 7.52 9.14 1.85
C ALA A 287 8.80 8.65 2.54
N THR A 288 8.72 8.31 3.83
CA THR A 288 9.88 7.87 4.59
C THR A 288 10.41 6.52 4.08
N ILE A 289 9.52 5.56 3.76
CA ILE A 289 9.92 4.30 3.13
C ILE A 289 10.62 4.59 1.79
N GLY A 290 10.01 5.43 0.94
CA GLY A 290 10.52 5.75 -0.39
C GLY A 290 11.89 6.43 -0.34
N VAL A 291 12.04 7.44 0.51
CA VAL A 291 13.30 8.14 0.75
C VAL A 291 14.40 7.17 1.22
N ARG A 292 14.04 6.31 2.17
CA ARG A 292 15.00 5.38 2.78
C ARG A 292 15.44 4.30 1.82
N LEU A 293 14.50 3.82 1.01
CA LEU A 293 14.73 2.77 0.01
C LEU A 293 15.50 3.30 -1.20
N SER A 294 15.08 4.44 -1.76
CA SER A 294 15.68 5.00 -2.97
C SER A 294 16.99 5.72 -2.70
N ARG A 295 17.11 6.40 -1.56
CA ARG A 295 18.18 7.36 -1.24
C ARG A 295 18.36 8.42 -2.33
N ARG A 296 17.31 8.73 -3.09
CA ARG A 296 17.33 9.63 -4.25
C ARG A 296 16.11 10.52 -4.23
N PHE A 297 16.34 11.78 -4.51
CA PHE A 297 15.28 12.73 -4.79
C PHE A 297 14.51 12.32 -6.05
N GLY A 298 13.22 12.49 -6.03
CA GLY A 298 12.33 12.34 -7.18
C GLY A 298 11.51 11.06 -7.20
N VAL A 299 11.95 9.97 -6.56
CA VAL A 299 11.18 8.72 -6.53
C VAL A 299 9.86 8.89 -5.77
N VAL A 300 9.90 9.56 -4.62
CA VAL A 300 8.70 9.87 -3.82
C VAL A 300 7.84 10.91 -4.52
N THR A 301 8.46 11.89 -5.19
CA THR A 301 7.75 12.87 -6.03
C THR A 301 6.97 12.17 -7.15
N ILE A 302 7.58 11.20 -7.86
CA ILE A 302 6.90 10.41 -8.89
C ILE A 302 5.75 9.61 -8.28
N ALA A 303 5.94 9.00 -7.11
CA ALA A 303 4.88 8.30 -6.41
C ALA A 303 3.71 9.25 -6.07
N ALA A 304 4.00 10.44 -5.57
CA ALA A 304 3.00 11.47 -5.28
C ALA A 304 2.23 11.92 -6.53
N LEU A 305 2.95 12.18 -7.64
CA LEU A 305 2.32 12.51 -8.92
C LEU A 305 1.44 11.36 -9.44
N THR A 306 1.90 10.11 -9.29
CA THR A 306 1.10 8.93 -9.67
C THR A 306 -0.22 8.89 -8.89
N ILE A 307 -0.19 9.17 -7.59
CA ILE A 307 -1.40 9.22 -6.76
C ILE A 307 -2.37 10.28 -7.29
N ILE A 308 -1.90 11.51 -7.55
CA ILE A 308 -2.75 12.58 -8.06
C ILE A 308 -3.33 12.21 -9.43
N LEU A 309 -2.48 11.82 -10.37
CA LEU A 309 -2.90 11.52 -11.74
C LEU A 309 -3.90 10.38 -11.78
N PHE A 310 -3.66 9.34 -10.98
CA PHE A 310 -4.55 8.20 -10.90
C PHE A 310 -5.92 8.61 -10.33
N ARG A 311 -5.94 9.33 -9.22
CA ARG A 311 -7.20 9.81 -8.62
C ARG A 311 -7.96 10.74 -9.57
N SER A 312 -7.26 11.65 -10.23
CA SER A 312 -7.88 12.53 -11.24
C SER A 312 -8.48 11.73 -12.39
N PHE A 313 -7.78 10.70 -12.86
CA PHE A 313 -8.29 9.79 -13.88
C PHE A 313 -9.56 9.08 -13.41
N MET A 314 -9.55 8.47 -12.22
CA MET A 314 -10.69 7.73 -11.69
C MET A 314 -11.95 8.60 -11.56
N VAL A 315 -11.77 9.83 -11.06
CA VAL A 315 -12.89 10.78 -10.95
C VAL A 315 -13.44 11.18 -12.29
N THR A 316 -12.57 11.49 -13.24
CA THR A 316 -13.00 11.95 -14.56
C THR A 316 -13.61 10.81 -15.37
N PHE A 317 -12.99 9.63 -15.34
CA PHE A 317 -13.37 8.53 -16.20
C PHE A 317 -14.61 7.76 -15.71
N PHE A 318 -14.69 7.50 -14.41
CA PHE A 318 -15.83 6.76 -13.84
C PHE A 318 -16.94 7.67 -13.32
N ASN A 319 -16.82 8.98 -13.55
CA ASN A 319 -17.75 9.96 -12.98
C ASN A 319 -17.92 9.75 -11.46
N ALA A 320 -16.85 9.26 -10.85
CA ALA A 320 -16.79 9.10 -9.40
C ALA A 320 -17.02 10.47 -8.80
N SER A 321 -18.20 10.66 -8.26
CA SER A 321 -18.75 11.96 -7.96
C SER A 321 -17.86 12.75 -7.03
N LYS A 322 -18.10 14.06 -6.93
CA LYS A 322 -17.50 14.98 -5.96
C LYS A 322 -17.59 14.45 -4.51
N GLU A 323 -18.47 13.50 -4.28
CA GLU A 323 -18.72 12.84 -3.00
C GLU A 323 -17.62 11.87 -2.58
N MET A 324 -16.75 11.43 -3.50
CA MET A 324 -15.65 10.48 -3.20
C MET A 324 -14.35 11.15 -2.72
N GLY A 325 -14.40 12.33 -2.15
CA GLY A 325 -13.25 12.91 -1.44
C GLY A 325 -11.97 13.08 -2.26
N VAL A 326 -12.09 13.36 -3.58
CA VAL A 326 -10.95 13.46 -4.52
C VAL A 326 -9.85 14.38 -4.03
N VAL A 327 -10.25 15.46 -3.38
CA VAL A 327 -9.33 16.49 -2.90
C VAL A 327 -8.54 16.00 -1.70
N SER A 328 -9.16 15.19 -0.84
CA SER A 328 -8.49 14.65 0.34
C SER A 328 -7.30 13.78 -0.03
N HIS A 329 -7.42 12.98 -1.09
CA HIS A 329 -6.32 12.17 -1.57
C HIS A 329 -5.19 12.98 -2.21
N ALA A 330 -5.50 14.09 -2.87
CA ALA A 330 -4.48 14.99 -3.37
C ALA A 330 -3.65 15.61 -2.24
N LEU A 331 -4.25 15.80 -1.07
CA LEU A 331 -3.56 16.38 0.08
C LEU A 331 -2.42 15.51 0.63
N ILE A 332 -2.47 14.18 0.49
CA ILE A 332 -1.39 13.28 0.93
C ILE A 332 -0.07 13.57 0.23
N VAL A 333 -0.14 14.20 -0.92
CA VAL A 333 1.02 14.60 -1.72
C VAL A 333 1.86 15.66 -1.00
N ILE A 334 1.24 16.50 -0.17
CA ILE A 334 1.94 17.56 0.58
C ILE A 334 3.07 16.99 1.44
N PRO A 335 2.83 16.08 2.39
CA PRO A 335 3.90 15.50 3.19
C PRO A 335 4.89 14.71 2.35
N MET A 336 4.45 14.04 1.29
CA MET A 336 5.35 13.29 0.41
C MET A 336 6.34 14.21 -0.30
N LEU A 337 5.88 15.30 -0.93
CA LEU A 337 6.74 16.25 -1.61
C LEU A 337 7.69 16.96 -0.66
N ILE A 338 7.22 17.37 0.52
CA ILE A 338 8.05 18.05 1.51
C ILE A 338 9.18 17.12 2.00
N ILE A 339 8.88 15.87 2.31
CA ILE A 339 9.88 14.90 2.78
C ILE A 339 10.89 14.58 1.67
N ASP A 340 10.44 14.45 0.43
CA ASP A 340 11.35 14.22 -0.71
C ASP A 340 12.26 15.43 -0.96
N ALA A 341 11.68 16.64 -0.96
CA ALA A 341 12.45 17.87 -1.11
C ALA A 341 13.41 18.11 0.07
N TRP A 342 13.03 17.73 1.29
CA TRP A 342 13.87 17.88 2.48
C TRP A 342 15.21 17.16 2.33
N GLN A 343 15.27 16.06 1.58
CA GLN A 343 16.53 15.36 1.29
C GLN A 343 17.53 16.23 0.55
N LEU A 344 17.09 17.16 -0.31
CA LEU A 344 17.97 18.05 -1.05
C LEU A 344 18.80 18.96 -0.13
N LEU A 345 18.29 19.24 1.08
CA LEU A 345 18.98 20.02 2.07
C LEU A 345 20.15 19.25 2.71
N TRP A 346 20.14 17.92 2.59
CA TRP A 346 21.19 17.05 3.10
C TRP A 346 22.15 16.66 1.96
N ARG A 347 23.17 17.49 1.73
CA ARG A 347 24.10 17.31 0.60
C ARG A 347 25.33 16.45 0.90
N LYS A 348 25.50 15.93 2.10
CA LYS A 348 26.65 15.07 2.44
C LYS A 348 26.47 13.69 1.80
N LYS A 349 27.32 13.40 0.81
CA LYS A 349 27.17 12.31 -0.15
C LYS A 349 27.16 10.89 0.45
N ASP A 350 27.76 10.66 1.60
CA ASP A 350 27.98 9.33 2.18
C ASP A 350 27.51 9.20 3.65
N GLU A 351 27.00 10.26 4.25
CA GLU A 351 26.48 10.25 5.61
C GLU A 351 24.96 10.09 5.65
N GLN A 352 24.48 9.31 6.59
CA GLN A 352 23.04 9.24 6.88
C GLN A 352 22.61 10.52 7.59
N PRO A 353 21.46 11.13 7.22
CA PRO A 353 20.94 12.28 7.93
C PRO A 353 20.71 11.96 9.40
N THR A 354 21.03 12.90 10.27
CA THR A 354 20.82 12.76 11.71
C THR A 354 19.33 12.56 12.04
N ALA A 355 19.02 11.85 13.11
CA ALA A 355 17.63 11.66 13.56
C ALA A 355 16.91 13.01 13.74
N ARG A 356 17.62 14.01 14.30
CA ARG A 356 17.07 15.36 14.47
C ARG A 356 16.68 15.99 13.14
N PHE A 357 17.53 15.89 12.12
CA PHE A 357 17.22 16.43 10.78
C PHE A 357 15.98 15.78 10.17
N ARG A 358 15.88 14.44 10.27
CA ARG A 358 14.73 13.69 9.75
C ARG A 358 13.44 14.07 10.46
N ILE A 359 13.44 14.07 11.80
CA ILE A 359 12.27 14.44 12.60
C ILE A 359 11.83 15.88 12.27
N THR A 360 12.76 16.81 12.10
CA THR A 360 12.43 18.19 11.70
C THR A 360 11.71 18.20 10.34
N GLY A 361 12.17 17.46 9.35
CA GLY A 361 11.51 17.34 8.05
C GLY A 361 10.09 16.79 8.15
N VAL A 362 9.91 15.77 9.00
CA VAL A 362 8.58 15.18 9.25
C VAL A 362 7.65 16.17 9.95
N LEU A 363 8.15 16.92 10.93
CA LEU A 363 7.34 17.94 11.61
C LEU A 363 6.96 19.08 10.66
N VAL A 364 7.88 19.53 9.79
CA VAL A 364 7.57 20.53 8.76
C VAL A 364 6.50 19.99 7.82
N ALA A 365 6.61 18.74 7.37
CA ALA A 365 5.63 18.10 6.50
C ALA A 365 4.26 17.97 7.17
N CYS A 366 4.22 17.55 8.44
CA CYS A 366 2.99 17.43 9.21
C CYS A 366 2.31 18.79 9.40
N VAL A 367 3.04 19.79 9.87
CA VAL A 367 2.48 21.14 10.10
C VAL A 367 1.99 21.76 8.80
N SER A 368 2.76 21.64 7.71
CA SER A 368 2.34 22.14 6.39
C SER A 368 1.06 21.47 5.91
N PHE A 369 0.97 20.14 6.10
CA PHE A 369 -0.25 19.41 5.78
C PHE A 369 -1.45 19.90 6.62
N LEU A 370 -1.30 20.07 7.92
CA LEU A 370 -2.39 20.47 8.79
C LEU A 370 -2.87 21.91 8.46
N ILE A 371 -1.96 22.83 8.16
CA ILE A 371 -2.30 24.21 7.78
C ILE A 371 -3.09 24.26 6.47
N VAL A 372 -2.71 23.47 5.48
CA VAL A 372 -3.37 23.47 4.16
C VAL A 372 -4.54 22.49 4.15
N GLY A 373 -4.35 21.30 4.71
CA GLY A 373 -5.28 20.18 4.61
C GLY A 373 -6.57 20.41 5.40
N ILE A 374 -6.49 20.90 6.65
CA ILE A 374 -7.69 21.09 7.47
C ILE A 374 -8.70 22.03 6.81
N PRO A 375 -8.32 23.26 6.34
CA PRO A 375 -9.24 24.12 5.62
C PRO A 375 -9.81 23.51 4.35
N VAL A 376 -8.98 22.79 3.58
CA VAL A 376 -9.42 22.14 2.34
C VAL A 376 -10.40 21.02 2.64
N ILE A 377 -10.12 20.15 3.62
CA ILE A 377 -11.04 19.09 4.05
C ILE A 377 -12.38 19.71 4.48
N ASN A 378 -12.35 20.77 5.31
CA ASN A 378 -13.56 21.44 5.76
C ASN A 378 -14.39 22.06 4.62
N GLY A 379 -13.74 22.53 3.57
CA GLY A 379 -14.43 23.10 2.40
C GLY A 379 -15.02 22.07 1.43
N TRP A 380 -14.55 20.81 1.49
CA TRP A 380 -14.91 19.79 0.52
C TRP A 380 -15.70 18.61 1.09
N LEU A 381 -15.52 18.29 2.38
CA LEU A 381 -16.26 17.23 3.05
C LEU A 381 -17.42 17.83 3.85
N ALA A 382 -18.64 17.55 3.43
CA ALA A 382 -19.85 18.06 4.09
C ALA A 382 -19.97 17.62 5.56
N THR A 383 -19.35 16.51 5.92
CA THR A 383 -19.37 15.94 7.27
C THR A 383 -18.24 16.41 8.17
N TYR A 384 -17.22 17.08 7.61
CA TYR A 384 -16.10 17.59 8.40
C TYR A 384 -16.34 19.03 8.82
N HIS A 385 -16.30 19.28 10.12
CA HIS A 385 -16.46 20.61 10.69
C HIS A 385 -15.25 20.99 11.53
N ILE A 386 -14.70 22.17 11.26
CA ILE A 386 -13.63 22.73 12.08
C ILE A 386 -14.21 23.12 13.44
N ASN A 387 -13.74 22.45 14.47
CA ASN A 387 -14.03 22.79 15.88
C ASN A 387 -12.75 22.59 16.71
N ALA A 388 -12.80 22.95 17.99
CA ALA A 388 -11.64 22.83 18.87
C ALA A 388 -11.12 21.38 18.97
N GLU A 389 -12.02 20.40 19.02
CA GLU A 389 -11.68 18.97 19.07
C GLU A 389 -10.96 18.52 17.78
N SER A 390 -11.51 18.86 16.62
CA SER A 390 -10.92 18.48 15.33
C SER A 390 -9.52 19.09 15.13
N ILE A 391 -9.32 20.35 15.54
CA ILE A 391 -8.00 21.02 15.42
C ILE A 391 -7.01 20.46 16.44
N VAL A 392 -7.36 20.45 17.72
CA VAL A 392 -6.46 20.01 18.79
C VAL A 392 -6.11 18.53 18.58
N GLY A 393 -7.10 17.68 18.27
CA GLY A 393 -6.88 16.27 17.97
C GLY A 393 -5.98 16.09 16.75
N ALA A 394 -6.22 16.83 15.65
CA ALA A 394 -5.40 16.75 14.45
C ALA A 394 -3.95 17.17 14.71
N ILE A 395 -3.72 18.22 15.49
CA ILE A 395 -2.35 18.66 15.82
C ILE A 395 -1.65 17.65 16.71
N LEU A 396 -2.25 17.30 17.87
CA LEU A 396 -1.60 16.43 18.84
C LEU A 396 -1.40 15.01 18.28
N VAL A 397 -2.48 14.39 17.79
CA VAL A 397 -2.43 13.03 17.29
C VAL A 397 -1.67 12.98 15.96
N GLY A 398 -1.87 13.99 15.09
CA GLY A 398 -1.18 14.06 13.79
C GLY A 398 0.34 14.17 13.94
N VAL A 399 0.84 14.96 14.88
CA VAL A 399 2.29 15.03 15.17
C VAL A 399 2.80 13.70 15.70
N ILE A 400 2.14 13.12 16.70
CA ILE A 400 2.55 11.83 17.28
C ILE A 400 2.57 10.74 16.20
N MET A 401 1.51 10.64 15.41
CA MET A 401 1.36 9.63 14.37
C MET A 401 2.32 9.85 13.20
N SER A 402 2.64 11.09 12.85
CA SER A 402 3.66 11.39 11.83
C SER A 402 5.05 10.98 12.27
N VAL A 403 5.43 11.25 13.52
CA VAL A 403 6.72 10.79 14.07
C VAL A 403 6.78 9.26 14.14
N TRP A 404 5.70 8.62 14.58
CA TRP A 404 5.56 7.17 14.61
C TRP A 404 5.66 6.56 13.20
N ALA A 405 4.93 7.10 12.20
CA ALA A 405 4.96 6.67 10.81
C ALA A 405 6.37 6.82 10.21
N SER A 406 7.06 7.92 10.53
CA SER A 406 8.45 8.10 10.13
C SER A 406 9.37 7.06 10.76
N ALA A 407 9.22 6.74 12.04
CA ALA A 407 10.03 5.73 12.71
C ALA A 407 9.82 4.33 12.10
N ILE A 408 8.56 3.95 11.84
CA ILE A 408 8.23 2.69 11.15
C ILE A 408 8.78 2.69 9.72
N GLY A 409 8.57 3.78 8.97
CA GLY A 409 9.08 3.92 7.61
C GLY A 409 10.61 3.83 7.54
N GLU A 410 11.31 4.41 8.50
CA GLU A 410 12.76 4.30 8.62
C GLU A 410 13.24 2.88 8.93
N LEU A 411 12.56 2.19 9.85
CA LEU A 411 12.89 0.81 10.18
C LEU A 411 12.65 -0.11 9.00
N PHE A 412 11.46 -0.03 8.40
CA PHE A 412 11.07 -0.89 7.30
C PHE A 412 11.85 -0.57 6.02
N GLY A 413 11.91 0.69 5.61
CA GLY A 413 12.69 1.12 4.45
C GLY A 413 14.19 0.88 4.63
N GLY A 414 14.72 1.04 5.86
CA GLY A 414 16.09 0.73 6.21
C GLY A 414 16.39 -0.76 6.14
N TRP A 415 15.48 -1.61 6.63
CA TRP A 415 15.57 -3.04 6.50
C TRP A 415 15.57 -3.47 5.04
N LEU A 416 14.62 -2.99 4.25
CA LEU A 416 14.57 -3.28 2.81
C LEU A 416 15.88 -2.86 2.11
N ALA A 417 16.35 -1.64 2.38
CA ALA A 417 17.59 -1.15 1.79
C ALA A 417 18.85 -1.93 2.23
N SER A 418 18.78 -2.64 3.36
CA SER A 418 19.86 -3.50 3.85
C SER A 418 19.88 -4.89 3.21
N LEU A 419 18.78 -5.32 2.61
CA LEU A 419 18.72 -6.56 1.86
C LEU A 419 19.64 -6.42 0.65
N ASN A 420 20.76 -7.13 0.68
CA ASN A 420 21.73 -7.08 -0.41
C ASN A 420 21.16 -7.84 -1.61
N SER A 421 20.44 -7.11 -2.46
CA SER A 421 19.75 -7.70 -3.61
C SER A 421 20.67 -7.93 -4.78
N GLY A 422 20.46 -9.01 -5.51
CA GLY A 422 20.99 -9.18 -6.85
C GLY A 422 20.59 -7.97 -7.72
N ARG A 423 21.53 -7.51 -8.54
CA ARG A 423 21.27 -6.35 -9.41
C ARG A 423 20.38 -6.74 -10.57
N LEU A 424 19.44 -5.88 -10.92
CA LEU A 424 18.78 -5.96 -12.20
C LEU A 424 19.83 -5.85 -13.32
N PRO A 425 19.71 -6.64 -14.41
CA PRO A 425 20.62 -6.55 -15.53
C PRO A 425 20.52 -5.16 -16.18
N THR A 426 21.63 -4.72 -16.75
CA THR A 426 21.65 -3.52 -17.59
C THR A 426 20.93 -3.86 -18.90
N VAL A 427 19.78 -3.27 -19.11
CA VAL A 427 19.00 -3.44 -20.34
C VAL A 427 19.11 -2.18 -21.17
N SER A 428 19.22 -2.30 -22.49
CA SER A 428 19.23 -1.13 -23.34
C SER A 428 17.95 -0.30 -23.17
N PRO A 429 18.03 1.03 -23.13
CA PRO A 429 16.85 1.87 -22.98
C PRO A 429 15.78 1.59 -24.04
N SER A 430 16.17 1.27 -25.26
CA SER A 430 15.26 0.94 -26.37
C SER A 430 14.49 -0.37 -26.11
N LEU A 431 15.15 -1.39 -25.59
CA LEU A 431 14.49 -2.65 -25.23
C LEU A 431 13.53 -2.45 -24.07
N LEU A 432 13.92 -1.66 -23.05
CA LEU A 432 13.09 -1.37 -21.90
C LEU A 432 11.83 -0.57 -22.30
N VAL A 433 11.98 0.45 -23.15
CA VAL A 433 10.85 1.21 -23.70
C VAL A 433 9.93 0.31 -24.52
N ARG A 434 10.48 -0.59 -25.34
CA ARG A 434 9.68 -1.54 -26.10
C ARG A 434 8.90 -2.50 -25.19
N GLN A 435 9.52 -3.06 -24.18
CA GLN A 435 8.85 -3.95 -23.21
C GLN A 435 7.76 -3.22 -22.45
N PHE A 436 8.02 -1.98 -22.03
CA PHE A 436 7.03 -1.12 -21.39
C PHE A 436 5.84 -0.85 -22.32
N ALA A 437 6.10 -0.44 -23.57
CA ALA A 437 5.04 -0.17 -24.54
C ALA A 437 4.16 -1.41 -24.79
N VAL A 438 4.76 -2.59 -24.96
CA VAL A 438 4.01 -3.84 -25.14
C VAL A 438 3.15 -4.14 -23.91
N SER A 439 3.71 -4.06 -22.70
CA SER A 439 2.96 -4.29 -21.46
C SER A 439 1.81 -3.28 -21.29
N ALA A 440 2.05 -2.01 -21.61
CA ALA A 440 1.04 -0.95 -21.57
C ALA A 440 -0.10 -1.22 -22.57
N VAL A 441 0.23 -1.58 -23.80
CA VAL A 441 -0.79 -1.93 -24.83
C VAL A 441 -1.62 -3.11 -24.38
N ILE A 442 -1.02 -4.16 -23.86
CA ILE A 442 -1.74 -5.33 -23.35
C ILE A 442 -2.70 -4.91 -22.23
N ALA A 443 -2.23 -4.11 -21.27
CA ALA A 443 -3.06 -3.64 -20.16
C ALA A 443 -4.25 -2.78 -20.65
N VAL A 444 -4.00 -1.86 -21.58
CA VAL A 444 -5.07 -1.04 -22.19
C VAL A 444 -6.08 -1.91 -22.92
N VAL A 445 -5.62 -2.90 -23.71
CA VAL A 445 -6.52 -3.82 -24.42
C VAL A 445 -7.37 -4.63 -23.43
N ILE A 446 -6.78 -5.18 -22.36
CA ILE A 446 -7.53 -5.89 -21.33
C ILE A 446 -8.59 -4.97 -20.71
N PHE A 447 -8.21 -3.76 -20.32
CA PHE A 447 -9.13 -2.79 -19.76
C PHE A 447 -10.29 -2.47 -20.71
N LEU A 448 -9.99 -2.14 -21.97
CA LEU A 448 -11.01 -1.81 -22.96
C LEU A 448 -11.92 -2.99 -23.27
N VAL A 449 -11.39 -4.21 -23.40
CA VAL A 449 -12.19 -5.41 -23.60
C VAL A 449 -13.16 -5.60 -22.45
N VAL A 450 -12.68 -5.54 -21.21
CA VAL A 450 -13.56 -5.68 -20.03
C VAL A 450 -14.57 -4.55 -19.98
N PHE A 451 -14.17 -3.31 -20.19
CA PHE A 451 -15.03 -2.13 -20.11
C PHE A 451 -16.16 -2.15 -21.16
N PHE A 452 -15.84 -2.45 -22.42
CA PHE A 452 -16.85 -2.45 -23.50
C PHE A 452 -17.67 -3.72 -23.59
N THR A 453 -17.22 -4.83 -23.04
CA THR A 453 -18.01 -6.08 -23.00
C THR A 453 -18.85 -6.22 -21.74
N ALA A 454 -18.75 -5.29 -20.83
CA ALA A 454 -19.49 -5.30 -19.59
C ALA A 454 -20.87 -4.69 -19.78
N PRO A 455 -21.95 -5.44 -19.63
CA PRO A 455 -23.26 -4.81 -19.54
C PRO A 455 -23.29 -3.92 -18.28
N PRO A 456 -23.92 -2.74 -18.37
CA PRO A 456 -24.21 -1.97 -17.17
C PRO A 456 -25.05 -2.83 -16.22
N PRO A 457 -24.95 -2.64 -14.91
CA PRO A 457 -25.82 -3.31 -13.95
C PRO A 457 -27.27 -3.07 -14.35
N LYS A 458 -28.08 -4.10 -14.30
CA LYS A 458 -29.52 -3.96 -14.48
C LYS A 458 -30.07 -3.23 -13.26
N VAL A 459 -30.43 -1.97 -13.44
CA VAL A 459 -31.07 -1.13 -12.44
C VAL A 459 -32.53 -1.52 -12.32
#